data_1074a5e0c551c37de755ec3ad2ff1b4f
#
_entry.id   1074a5e0c551c37de755ec3ad2ff1b4f
#
_cell.length_a   1.000
_cell.length_b   1.000
_cell.length_c   1.000
_cell.angle_alpha   90.00
_cell.angle_beta   90.00
_cell.angle_gamma   90.00
#
_symmetry.space_group_name_H-M   'P 1'
#
loop_
_entity.id
_entity.type
_entity.pdbx_description
1 polymer ?
#
loop_
_entity_poly.entity_id
_entity_poly.type
_entity_poly.pdbx_seq_one_letter_code
_entity_poly.pdbx_strand_id
1 'polypeptide(L)' 'MQESSLRELYLKELRDVYDAEKQITKALPKMAKAASSSQLRQGFEMHLDQTKNHITRLEQIFAEIDESPKGESCD' A
#
# COMPACT_ATOMS: atom_id res chain seq x y z
N MET A 1 18.94 -6.28 21.99
CA MET A 1 18.12 -6.32 20.78
C MET A 1 18.99 -6.51 19.55
N GLN A 2 18.67 -7.44 18.76
CA GLN A 2 19.47 -7.76 17.60
C GLN A 2 19.04 -6.93 16.40
N GLU A 3 20.00 -6.59 15.58
CA GLU A 3 19.67 -5.87 14.35
C GLU A 3 18.69 -6.66 13.49
N SER A 4 18.84 -7.98 13.46
CA SER A 4 17.95 -8.79 12.66
C SER A 4 16.51 -8.71 13.15
N SER A 5 16.31 -8.59 14.46
CA SER A 5 14.96 -8.46 15.01
C SER A 5 14.35 -7.12 14.61
N LEU A 6 15.14 -6.06 14.67
CA LEU A 6 14.65 -4.75 14.25
C LEU A 6 14.34 -4.74 12.78
N ARG A 7 15.20 -5.37 11.97
CA ARG A 7 14.96 -5.44 10.54
C ARG A 7 13.67 -6.21 10.24
N GLU A 8 13.46 -7.31 10.94
CA GLU A 8 12.26 -8.11 10.71
C GLU A 8 11.00 -7.33 11.08
N LEU A 9 11.05 -6.60 12.19
CA LEU A 9 9.92 -5.78 12.57
C LEU A 9 9.64 -4.70 11.55
N TYR A 10 10.69 -4.04 11.07
CA TYR A 10 10.57 -3.02 10.05
C TYR A 10 9.93 -3.58 8.78
N LEU A 11 10.41 -4.75 8.35
CA LEU A 11 9.87 -5.39 7.15
C LEU A 11 8.40 -5.75 7.33
N LYS A 12 8.06 -6.25 8.51
CA LYS A 12 6.66 -6.60 8.78
C LYS A 12 5.77 -5.37 8.66
N GLU A 13 6.21 -4.25 9.22
CA GLU A 13 5.43 -3.04 9.17
C GLU A 13 5.32 -2.51 7.74
N LEU A 14 6.40 -2.59 6.98
CA LEU A 14 6.35 -2.18 5.58
C LEU A 14 5.37 -3.03 4.79
N ARG A 15 5.38 -4.33 5.02
CA ARG A 15 4.47 -5.23 4.33
C ARG A 15 3.03 -4.99 4.74
N ASP A 16 2.80 -4.69 6.02
CA ASP A 16 1.46 -4.36 6.49
C ASP A 16 0.93 -3.10 5.81
N VAL A 17 1.77 -2.07 5.72
CA VAL A 17 1.37 -0.84 5.06
C VAL A 17 1.11 -1.09 3.58
N TYR A 18 1.99 -1.84 2.92
CA TYR A 18 1.82 -2.16 1.52
C TYR A 18 0.49 -2.87 1.29
N ASP A 19 0.18 -3.85 2.13
CA ASP A 19 -1.06 -4.60 1.98
C ASP A 19 -2.28 -3.72 2.21
N ALA A 20 -2.22 -2.85 3.21
CA ALA A 20 -3.32 -1.93 3.49
C ALA A 20 -3.54 -0.98 2.30
N GLU A 21 -2.46 -0.45 1.72
CA GLU A 21 -2.60 0.44 0.58
C GLU A 21 -3.20 -0.30 -0.62
N LYS A 22 -2.81 -1.56 -0.81
CA LYS A 22 -3.39 -2.35 -1.90
C LYS A 22 -4.89 -2.55 -1.69
N GLN A 23 -5.31 -2.77 -0.46
CA GLN A 23 -6.72 -2.92 -0.18
C GLN A 23 -7.48 -1.63 -0.45
N ILE A 24 -6.88 -0.50 -0.13
CA ILE A 24 -7.49 0.80 -0.40
C ILE A 24 -7.68 0.99 -1.91
N THR A 25 -6.71 0.58 -2.72
CA THR A 25 -6.86 0.72 -4.16
C THR A 25 -8.01 -0.11 -4.71
N LYS A 26 -8.38 -1.17 -4.01
CA LYS A 26 -9.53 -1.96 -4.41
C LYS A 26 -10.85 -1.34 -3.96
N ALA A 27 -10.84 -0.69 -2.80
CA ALA A 27 -12.05 -0.12 -2.23
C ALA A 27 -12.39 1.23 -2.85
N LEU A 28 -11.39 2.06 -3.16
CA LEU A 28 -11.65 3.42 -3.62
C LEU A 28 -12.45 3.49 -4.92
N PRO A 29 -12.18 2.66 -5.94
CA PRO A 29 -13.00 2.71 -7.14
C PRO A 29 -14.46 2.40 -6.87
N LYS A 30 -14.72 1.47 -5.95
CA LYS A 30 -16.09 1.15 -5.59
C LYS A 30 -16.75 2.31 -4.88
N MET A 31 -16.02 2.98 -4.02
CA MET A 31 -16.53 4.13 -3.30
C MET A 31 -16.80 5.29 -4.26
N ALA A 32 -15.91 5.49 -5.21
CA ALA A 32 -16.11 6.54 -6.21
C ALA A 32 -17.36 6.28 -7.04
N LYS A 33 -17.57 5.02 -7.38
CA LYS A 33 -18.74 4.63 -8.17
C LYS A 33 -20.03 4.88 -7.41
N ALA A 34 -20.00 4.66 -6.10
CA ALA A 34 -21.16 4.84 -5.25
C ALA A 34 -21.35 6.25 -4.77
N ALA A 35 -20.42 7.14 -5.05
CA ALA A 35 -20.49 8.51 -4.57
C ALA A 35 -21.68 9.24 -5.17
N SER A 36 -22.37 10.01 -4.32
CA SER A 36 -23.58 10.70 -4.73
C SER A 36 -23.29 12.02 -5.42
N SER A 37 -22.09 12.54 -5.33
CA SER A 37 -21.74 13.81 -5.94
C SER A 37 -20.44 13.67 -6.72
N SER A 38 -20.27 14.54 -7.71
CA SER A 38 -19.04 14.53 -8.48
C SER A 38 -17.84 14.96 -7.66
N GLN A 39 -18.06 15.83 -6.67
CA GLN A 39 -16.96 16.26 -5.81
C GLN A 39 -16.45 15.10 -4.98
N LEU A 40 -17.34 14.28 -4.43
CA LEU A 40 -16.92 13.09 -3.68
C LEU A 40 -16.19 12.12 -4.59
N ARG A 41 -16.71 11.92 -5.80
CA ARG A 41 -16.07 11.02 -6.74
C ARG A 41 -14.66 11.47 -7.05
N GLN A 42 -14.49 12.77 -7.33
CA GLN A 42 -13.17 13.31 -7.63
C GLN A 42 -12.23 13.15 -6.44
N GLY A 43 -12.74 13.34 -5.23
CA GLY A 43 -11.93 13.14 -4.04
C GLY A 43 -11.43 11.72 -3.91
N PHE A 44 -12.31 10.74 -4.15
CA PHE A 44 -11.91 9.34 -4.09
C PHE A 44 -10.90 9.02 -5.18
N GLU A 45 -11.10 9.57 -6.38
CA GLU A 45 -10.17 9.30 -7.48
C GLU A 45 -8.80 9.92 -7.23
N MET A 46 -8.77 11.11 -6.63
CA MET A 46 -7.51 11.73 -6.26
C MET A 46 -6.79 10.90 -5.21
N HIS A 47 -7.52 10.43 -4.22
CA HIS A 47 -6.93 9.58 -3.18
C HIS A 47 -6.39 8.29 -3.79
N LEU A 48 -7.11 7.74 -4.76
CA LEU A 48 -6.66 6.53 -5.45
C LEU A 48 -5.32 6.78 -6.14
N ASP A 49 -5.17 7.91 -6.82
CA ASP A 49 -3.91 8.24 -7.48
C ASP A 49 -2.78 8.36 -6.46
N GLN A 50 -3.05 9.03 -5.34
CA GLN A 50 -2.04 9.17 -4.29
C GLN A 50 -1.66 7.81 -3.73
N THR A 51 -2.64 6.94 -3.52
CA THR A 51 -2.38 5.62 -2.97
C THR A 51 -1.53 4.79 -3.95
N LYS A 52 -1.81 4.89 -5.24
CA LYS A 52 -1.01 4.18 -6.23
C LYS A 52 0.43 4.67 -6.21
N ASN A 53 0.64 5.97 -6.02
CA ASN A 53 1.99 6.51 -5.91
C ASN A 53 2.69 5.98 -4.66
N HIS A 54 1.96 5.87 -3.55
CA HIS A 54 2.51 5.30 -2.32
C HIS A 54 2.95 3.86 -2.55
N ILE A 55 2.13 3.09 -3.25
CA ILE A 55 2.45 1.70 -3.52
C ILE A 55 3.72 1.59 -4.37
N THR A 56 3.81 2.41 -5.40
CA THR A 56 5.00 2.42 -6.25
C THR A 56 6.24 2.74 -5.43
N ARG A 57 6.14 3.73 -4.54
CA ARG A 57 7.25 4.11 -3.69
C ARG A 57 7.64 2.98 -2.74
N LEU A 58 6.65 2.30 -2.16
CA LEU A 58 6.92 1.17 -1.29
C LEU A 58 7.62 0.05 -2.06
N GLU A 59 7.17 -0.21 -3.28
CA GLU A 59 7.82 -1.23 -4.11
C GLU A 59 9.27 -0.88 -4.40
N GLN A 60 9.55 0.40 -4.60
CA GLN A 60 10.94 0.84 -4.78
C GLN A 60 11.77 0.62 -3.52
N ILE A 61 11.18 0.89 -2.36
CA ILE A 61 11.89 0.65 -1.10
C ILE A 61 12.19 -0.83 -0.94
N PHE A 62 11.22 -1.70 -1.22
CA PHE A 62 11.46 -3.14 -1.13
C PHE A 62 12.57 -3.57 -2.08
N ALA A 63 12.58 -3.03 -3.29
CA ALA A 63 13.62 -3.37 -4.24
C ALA A 63 15.00 -2.92 -3.76
N GLU A 64 15.07 -1.75 -3.14
CA GLU A 64 16.34 -1.21 -2.67
C GLU A 64 16.92 -2.05 -1.54
N ILE A 65 16.08 -2.62 -0.70
CA ILE A 65 16.56 -3.47 0.38
C ILE A 65 16.54 -4.95 0.01
N ASP A 66 16.25 -5.25 -1.24
CA ASP A 66 16.29 -6.61 -1.80
C ASP A 66 15.32 -7.53 -1.05
N GLU A 67 14.11 -7.03 -0.82
CA GLU A 67 13.07 -7.79 -0.14
C GLU A 67 11.79 -7.77 -0.96
N SER A 68 10.94 -8.76 -0.72
CA SER A 68 9.67 -8.87 -1.41
C SER A 68 8.56 -8.24 -0.59
N PRO A 69 7.66 -7.48 -1.22
CA PRO A 69 6.52 -6.95 -0.49
C PRO A 69 5.54 -8.02 -0.03
N LYS A 70 5.59 -9.20 -0.63
CA LYS A 70 4.65 -10.25 -0.27
C LYS A 70 5.11 -11.14 0.85
N GLY A 71 6.36 -11.05 1.24
CA GLY A 71 6.85 -11.94 2.27
C GLY A 71 7.08 -13.33 1.74
N GLU A 72 7.27 -14.27 2.64
CA GLU A 72 7.69 -15.60 2.25
C GLU A 72 6.56 -16.50 1.87
N SER A 73 5.44 -16.34 2.48
CA SER A 73 4.38 -17.30 2.28
C SER A 73 3.75 -17.19 0.94
N CYS A 74 3.82 -16.13 0.39
CA CYS A 74 3.39 -15.80 -0.93
C CYS A 74 2.67 -16.89 -1.65
N ASP A 75 2.22 -17.81 -1.31
CA ASP A 75 1.49 -18.67 -2.15
C ASP A 75 0.06 -18.43 -2.25
#